data_b2b736c22f1905997cd277d47a891819
#
_entry.id   b2b736c22f1905997cd277d47a891819
#
_cell.length_a   1.000
_cell.length_b   1.000
_cell.length_c   1.000
_cell.angle_alpha   90.00
_cell.angle_beta   90.00
_cell.angle_gamma   90.00
#
_symmetry.space_group_name_H-M   'P 1'
#
loop_
_entity.id
_entity.type
_entity.pdbx_description
1 polymer ?
#
loop_
_entity_poly.entity_id
_entity_poly.type
_entity_poly.pdbx_seq_one_letter_code
_entity_poly.pdbx_strand_id
1 'polypeptide(L)'
;MAQDPEARIKELEAKVQELSDREAIRDLRYRYHEYVNEGKFADIPNLFTEDGELDFAHLGHAKGRAQLNAFFGRLESQPPQAGDRQVSLGISFVKQYIHNHVIHLQGDRGTGFSYLEARPIYKGESYLVAARYDDEYVKQNGQWKFKKMGLVPHFMVPLREGWAQEDRIKMGR
;
A
#
# COMPACT_ATOMS: atom_id res chain seq x y z
N MET A 1 -31.37 -23.71 27.71
CA MET A 1 -30.63 -24.90 27.26
C MET A 1 -29.17 -24.51 27.16
N ALA A 2 -28.25 -25.25 27.80
CA ALA A 2 -26.82 -24.99 27.68
C ALA A 2 -26.37 -25.31 26.24
N GLN A 3 -25.57 -24.43 25.66
CA GLN A 3 -25.01 -24.62 24.34
C GLN A 3 -24.01 -25.80 24.39
N ASP A 4 -24.04 -26.64 23.37
CA ASP A 4 -23.11 -27.78 23.25
C ASP A 4 -21.65 -27.28 23.31
N PRO A 5 -20.81 -27.78 24.23
CA PRO A 5 -19.42 -27.33 24.38
C PRO A 5 -18.59 -27.46 23.10
N GLU A 6 -18.78 -28.52 22.29
CA GLU A 6 -18.05 -28.74 21.05
C GLU A 6 -18.43 -27.69 19.99
N ALA A 7 -19.72 -27.38 19.85
CA ALA A 7 -20.20 -26.32 18.97
C ALA A 7 -19.64 -24.95 19.39
N ARG A 8 -19.53 -24.70 20.70
CA ARG A 8 -18.97 -23.47 21.23
C ARG A 8 -17.46 -23.34 20.96
N ILE A 9 -16.71 -24.42 21.11
CA ILE A 9 -15.27 -24.45 20.80
C ILE A 9 -15.06 -24.11 19.33
N LYS A 10 -15.78 -24.77 18.42
CA LYS A 10 -15.70 -24.52 16.97
C LYS A 10 -16.03 -23.07 16.60
N GLU A 11 -17.03 -22.48 17.24
CA GLU A 11 -17.36 -21.05 17.05
C GLU A 11 -16.22 -20.14 17.49
N LEU A 12 -15.61 -20.43 18.64
CA LEU A 12 -14.48 -19.65 19.15
C LEU A 12 -13.24 -19.79 18.28
N GLU A 13 -12.91 -20.98 17.81
CA GLU A 13 -11.81 -21.22 16.87
C GLU A 13 -11.99 -20.43 15.58
N ALA A 14 -13.21 -20.41 15.02
CA ALA A 14 -13.50 -19.61 13.83
C ALA A 14 -13.32 -18.09 14.08
N LYS A 15 -13.75 -17.59 15.24
CA LYS A 15 -13.55 -16.19 15.62
C LYS A 15 -12.07 -15.84 15.82
N VAL A 16 -11.31 -16.71 16.47
CA VAL A 16 -9.87 -16.55 16.66
C VAL A 16 -9.16 -16.51 15.31
N GLN A 17 -9.53 -17.41 14.38
CA GLN A 17 -8.96 -17.43 13.04
C GLN A 17 -9.27 -16.14 12.28
N GLU A 18 -10.51 -15.65 12.34
CA GLU A 18 -10.89 -14.39 11.70
C GLU A 18 -10.09 -13.20 12.26
N LEU A 19 -9.94 -13.12 13.58
CA LEU A 19 -9.15 -12.06 14.23
C LEU A 19 -7.67 -12.15 13.84
N SER A 20 -7.10 -13.36 13.78
CA SER A 20 -5.72 -13.59 13.36
C SER A 20 -5.50 -13.18 11.91
N ASP A 21 -6.46 -13.47 11.02
CA ASP A 21 -6.39 -13.08 9.61
C ASP A 21 -6.49 -11.56 9.44
N ARG A 22 -7.34 -10.88 10.21
CA ARG A 22 -7.42 -9.41 10.21
C ARG A 22 -6.10 -8.78 10.67
N GLU A 23 -5.50 -9.34 11.72
CA GLU A 23 -4.21 -8.84 12.22
C GLU A 23 -3.09 -9.07 11.22
N ALA A 24 -3.02 -10.24 10.58
CA ALA A 24 -2.04 -10.53 9.53
C ALA A 24 -2.16 -9.59 8.32
N ILE A 25 -3.38 -9.15 7.96
CA ILE A 25 -3.58 -8.14 6.91
C ILE A 25 -3.13 -6.75 7.39
N ARG A 26 -3.35 -6.39 8.67
CA ARG A 26 -2.81 -5.14 9.24
C ARG A 26 -1.29 -5.13 9.22
N ASP A 27 -0.66 -6.22 9.64
CA ASP A 27 0.79 -6.38 9.61
C ASP A 27 1.34 -6.29 8.19
N LEU A 28 0.65 -6.86 7.20
CA LEU A 28 1.01 -6.74 5.79
C LEU A 28 1.01 -5.27 5.34
N ARG A 29 -0.04 -4.50 5.71
CA ARG A 29 -0.13 -3.06 5.40
C ARG A 29 0.93 -2.26 6.15
N TYR A 30 1.19 -2.55 7.41
CA TYR A 30 2.22 -1.86 8.20
C TYR A 30 3.61 -2.13 7.65
N ARG A 31 3.91 -3.36 7.23
CA ARG A 31 5.18 -3.73 6.60
C ARG A 31 5.41 -3.01 5.27
N TYR A 32 4.35 -2.80 4.48
CA TYR A 32 4.44 -1.96 3.29
C TYR A 32 4.90 -0.53 3.66
N HIS A 33 4.29 0.10 4.68
CA HIS A 33 4.66 1.44 5.11
C HIS A 33 6.05 1.48 5.76
N GLU A 34 6.41 0.45 6.52
CA GLU A 34 7.78 0.31 7.03
C GLU A 34 8.79 0.31 5.87
N TYR A 35 8.58 -0.51 4.86
CA TYR A 35 9.48 -0.58 3.71
C TYR A 35 9.58 0.75 2.95
N VAL A 36 8.47 1.42 2.72
CA VAL A 36 8.48 2.77 2.12
C VAL A 36 9.24 3.75 2.99
N ASN A 37 8.97 3.78 4.29
CA ASN A 37 9.58 4.72 5.23
C ASN A 37 11.07 4.48 5.46
N GLU A 38 11.52 3.22 5.34
CA GLU A 38 12.93 2.82 5.46
C GLU A 38 13.67 2.80 4.11
N GLY A 39 12.98 3.10 2.99
CA GLY A 39 13.59 3.07 1.65
C GLY A 39 13.87 1.66 1.13
N LYS A 40 13.23 0.62 1.70
CA LYS A 40 13.36 -0.78 1.30
C LYS A 40 12.46 -1.12 0.12
N PHE A 41 12.53 -0.32 -0.95
CA PHE A 41 11.61 -0.43 -2.09
C PHE A 41 11.73 -1.76 -2.84
N ALA A 42 12.93 -2.34 -2.90
CA ALA A 42 13.16 -3.64 -3.53
C ALA A 42 12.42 -4.81 -2.85
N ASP A 43 12.06 -4.67 -1.56
CA ASP A 43 11.36 -5.69 -0.79
C ASP A 43 9.84 -5.63 -0.97
N ILE A 44 9.30 -4.48 -1.39
CA ILE A 44 7.85 -4.24 -1.50
C ILE A 44 7.16 -5.23 -2.45
N PRO A 45 7.70 -5.58 -3.63
CA PRO A 45 7.06 -6.55 -4.51
C PRO A 45 6.79 -7.91 -3.85
N ASN A 46 7.57 -8.31 -2.84
CA ASN A 46 7.38 -9.57 -2.13
C ASN A 46 6.12 -9.61 -1.27
N LEU A 47 5.52 -8.46 -0.99
CA LEU A 47 4.24 -8.34 -0.29
C LEU A 47 3.04 -8.65 -1.19
N PHE A 48 3.24 -8.69 -2.51
CA PHE A 48 2.22 -9.00 -3.50
C PHE A 48 2.24 -10.47 -3.91
N THR A 49 1.11 -10.93 -4.49
CA THR A 49 1.09 -12.20 -5.24
C THR A 49 1.94 -12.08 -6.50
N GLU A 50 2.29 -13.22 -7.13
CA GLU A 50 3.07 -13.21 -8.38
C GLU A 50 2.38 -12.44 -9.51
N ASP A 51 1.07 -12.49 -9.55
CA ASP A 51 0.20 -11.78 -10.49
C ASP A 51 -0.45 -10.53 -9.87
N GLY A 52 0.12 -10.02 -8.78
CA GLY A 52 -0.37 -8.86 -8.05
C GLY A 52 -0.41 -7.58 -8.89
N GLU A 53 -1.31 -6.69 -8.55
CA GLU A 53 -1.56 -5.46 -9.30
C GLU A 53 -1.41 -4.23 -8.41
N LEU A 54 -0.76 -3.21 -8.93
CA LEU A 54 -0.69 -1.88 -8.34
C LEU A 54 -1.30 -0.88 -9.33
N ASP A 55 -2.22 -0.06 -8.83
CA ASP A 55 -2.86 1.03 -9.57
C ASP A 55 -2.75 2.32 -8.77
N PHE A 56 -1.74 3.12 -9.07
CA PHE A 56 -1.50 4.40 -8.39
C PHE A 56 -1.94 5.57 -9.26
N ALA A 57 -3.07 5.40 -9.93
CA ALA A 57 -3.66 6.42 -10.78
C ALA A 57 -2.62 6.99 -11.79
N HIS A 58 -2.47 8.33 -11.82
CA HIS A 58 -1.52 9.00 -12.71
C HIS A 58 -0.03 8.75 -12.36
N LEU A 59 0.30 8.20 -11.19
CA LEU A 59 1.68 7.85 -10.82
C LEU A 59 2.16 6.56 -11.47
N GLY A 60 1.23 5.71 -11.91
CA GLY A 60 1.52 4.52 -12.68
C GLY A 60 0.74 3.30 -12.28
N HIS A 61 0.84 2.30 -13.16
CA HIS A 61 0.24 0.98 -13.01
C HIS A 61 1.31 -0.09 -13.18
N ALA A 62 1.20 -1.19 -12.44
CA ALA A 62 2.08 -2.34 -12.57
C ALA A 62 1.30 -3.64 -12.29
N LYS A 63 1.55 -4.68 -13.07
CA LYS A 63 0.93 -5.98 -12.90
C LYS A 63 1.95 -7.10 -13.06
N GLY A 64 1.96 -7.97 -12.06
CA GLY A 64 2.92 -9.08 -11.97
C GLY A 64 4.30 -8.65 -11.47
N ARG A 65 5.08 -9.64 -11.02
CA ARG A 65 6.36 -9.46 -10.34
C ARG A 65 7.32 -8.54 -11.08
N ALA A 66 7.51 -8.74 -12.38
CA ALA A 66 8.47 -7.96 -13.16
C ALA A 66 8.11 -6.47 -13.22
N GLN A 67 6.83 -6.14 -13.43
CA GLN A 67 6.38 -4.75 -13.48
C GLN A 67 6.38 -4.10 -12.10
N LEU A 68 6.05 -4.84 -11.04
CA LEU A 68 6.15 -4.35 -9.66
C LEU A 68 7.59 -4.02 -9.30
N ASN A 69 8.55 -4.89 -9.63
CA ASN A 69 9.96 -4.61 -9.43
C ASN A 69 10.40 -3.34 -10.18
N ALA A 70 10.00 -3.21 -11.44
CA ALA A 70 10.32 -2.03 -12.25
C ALA A 70 9.67 -0.75 -11.71
N PHE A 71 8.44 -0.83 -11.15
CA PHE A 71 7.77 0.32 -10.55
C PHE A 71 8.48 0.79 -9.29
N PHE A 72 8.71 -0.10 -8.34
CA PHE A 72 9.34 0.25 -7.06
C PHE A 72 10.83 0.59 -7.21
N GLY A 73 11.54 -0.01 -8.18
CA GLY A 73 12.91 0.35 -8.50
C GLY A 73 13.10 1.81 -8.97
N ARG A 74 12.04 2.46 -9.48
CA ARG A 74 12.07 3.90 -9.81
C ARG A 74 11.98 4.82 -8.58
N LEU A 75 11.65 4.27 -7.40
CA LEU A 75 11.59 4.97 -6.13
C LEU A 75 12.90 4.89 -5.35
N GLU A 76 13.84 4.03 -5.77
CA GLU A 76 15.13 3.91 -5.11
C GLU A 76 15.89 5.25 -5.14
N SER A 77 16.29 5.69 -3.95
CA SER A 77 16.79 7.05 -3.66
C SER A 77 18.26 7.26 -4.05
N GLN A 78 18.74 6.60 -5.08
CA GLN A 78 20.06 6.89 -5.63
C GLN A 78 19.89 7.82 -6.84
N PRO A 79 20.65 8.91 -6.94
CA PRO A 79 20.69 9.68 -8.18
C PRO A 79 21.07 8.70 -9.30
N PRO A 80 20.34 8.70 -10.46
CA PRO A 80 20.63 7.80 -11.56
C PRO A 80 22.11 7.97 -11.94
N GLN A 81 22.86 6.87 -11.90
CA GLN A 81 24.23 6.90 -12.43
C GLN A 81 24.17 7.16 -13.93
N ALA A 82 25.13 7.93 -14.45
CA ALA A 82 25.16 8.28 -15.85
C ALA A 82 25.16 7.01 -16.72
N GLY A 83 24.02 6.73 -17.38
CA GLY A 83 23.80 5.51 -18.19
C GLY A 83 22.51 4.76 -17.88
N ASP A 84 21.88 4.97 -16.73
CA ASP A 84 20.62 4.32 -16.36
C ASP A 84 19.43 4.94 -17.11
N ARG A 85 18.79 4.11 -17.98
CA ARG A 85 17.55 4.49 -18.68
C ARG A 85 16.30 4.47 -17.79
N GLN A 86 16.45 4.28 -16.49
CA GLN A 86 15.33 4.21 -15.57
C GLN A 86 14.91 5.62 -15.17
N VAL A 87 13.78 6.08 -15.67
CA VAL A 87 13.21 7.40 -15.34
C VAL A 87 12.74 7.36 -13.90
N SER A 88 13.45 8.05 -13.00
CA SER A 88 13.03 8.27 -11.62
C SER A 88 11.64 8.92 -11.60
N LEU A 89 10.79 8.54 -10.63
CA LEU A 89 9.53 9.24 -10.38
C LEU A 89 9.71 10.66 -9.81
N GLY A 90 10.97 11.10 -9.62
CA GLY A 90 11.28 12.41 -9.08
C GLY A 90 11.07 12.55 -7.57
N ILE A 91 10.83 11.43 -6.89
CA ILE A 91 10.66 11.39 -5.43
C ILE A 91 12.00 11.03 -4.81
N SER A 92 12.63 11.97 -4.09
CA SER A 92 13.93 11.77 -3.42
C SER A 92 13.80 11.45 -1.93
N PHE A 93 12.63 11.64 -1.36
CA PHE A 93 12.33 11.37 0.04
C PHE A 93 10.83 11.14 0.17
N VAL A 94 10.41 10.23 1.02
CA VAL A 94 9.00 10.07 1.39
C VAL A 94 8.88 9.48 2.79
N LYS A 95 7.96 10.03 3.58
CA LYS A 95 7.43 9.42 4.79
C LYS A 95 5.92 9.32 4.66
N GLN A 96 5.39 8.16 5.02
CA GLN A 96 3.98 7.83 4.92
C GLN A 96 3.43 7.49 6.29
N TYR A 97 2.21 7.94 6.55
CA TYR A 97 1.44 7.66 7.77
C TYR A 97 0.09 7.10 7.35
N ILE A 98 -0.29 5.98 7.97
CA ILE A 98 -1.56 5.32 7.69
C ILE A 98 -2.57 5.62 8.80
N HIS A 99 -3.82 5.81 8.41
CA HIS A 99 -4.95 6.02 9.30
C HIS A 99 -6.07 5.04 8.95
N ASN A 100 -6.88 4.63 9.94
CA ASN A 100 -8.12 3.87 9.79
C ASN A 100 -8.02 2.71 8.77
N HIS A 101 -7.51 1.57 9.16
CA HIS A 101 -7.49 0.40 8.29
C HIS A 101 -8.75 -0.43 8.50
N VAL A 102 -9.67 -0.39 7.55
CA VAL A 102 -10.91 -1.17 7.51
C VAL A 102 -10.68 -2.40 6.64
N ILE A 103 -11.08 -3.58 7.13
CA ILE A 103 -10.85 -4.87 6.49
C ILE A 103 -12.16 -5.67 6.48
N HIS A 104 -12.51 -6.20 5.32
CA HIS A 104 -13.63 -7.11 5.10
C HIS A 104 -13.11 -8.47 4.62
N LEU A 105 -13.36 -9.54 5.39
CA LEU A 105 -12.89 -10.89 5.09
C LEU A 105 -14.01 -11.75 4.51
N GLN A 106 -13.63 -12.61 3.56
CA GLN A 106 -14.46 -13.65 2.97
C GLN A 106 -13.59 -14.90 2.73
N GLY A 107 -13.44 -15.75 3.77
CA GLY A 107 -12.52 -16.88 3.73
C GLY A 107 -11.08 -16.42 3.48
N ASP A 108 -10.44 -17.01 2.46
CA ASP A 108 -9.04 -16.68 2.06
C ASP A 108 -8.93 -15.45 1.16
N ARG A 109 -9.97 -14.64 1.08
CA ARG A 109 -9.98 -13.35 0.37
C ARG A 109 -10.40 -12.23 1.29
N GLY A 110 -9.97 -11.04 0.99
CA GLY A 110 -10.38 -9.84 1.71
C GLY A 110 -10.29 -8.61 0.83
N THR A 111 -11.02 -7.59 1.24
CA THR A 111 -10.89 -6.23 0.71
C THR A 111 -10.69 -5.28 1.89
N GLY A 112 -10.17 -4.12 1.63
CA GLY A 112 -10.05 -3.11 2.65
C GLY A 112 -9.69 -1.75 2.10
N PHE A 113 -9.74 -0.76 2.97
CA PHE A 113 -9.23 0.55 2.65
C PHE A 113 -8.53 1.17 3.85
N SER A 114 -7.61 2.07 3.57
CA SER A 114 -6.95 2.88 4.59
C SER A 114 -6.65 4.27 4.07
N TYR A 115 -6.68 5.27 4.96
CA TYR A 115 -6.28 6.61 4.59
C TYR A 115 -4.78 6.80 4.74
N LEU A 116 -4.20 7.54 3.81
CA LEU A 116 -2.79 7.85 3.71
C LEU A 116 -2.58 9.36 3.88
N GLU A 117 -1.64 9.73 4.73
CA GLU A 117 -0.93 10.98 4.66
C GLU A 117 0.53 10.72 4.26
N ALA A 118 1.08 11.50 3.32
CA ALA A 118 2.48 11.37 2.96
C ALA A 118 3.13 12.76 2.78
N ARG A 119 4.44 12.80 3.06
CA ARG A 119 5.28 13.99 2.98
C ARG A 119 6.48 13.70 2.08
N PRO A 120 6.30 13.70 0.76
CA PRO A 120 7.39 13.49 -0.17
C PRO A 120 8.15 14.79 -0.48
N ILE A 121 9.43 14.63 -0.87
CA ILE A 121 10.14 15.64 -1.66
C ILE A 121 10.04 15.18 -3.12
N TYR A 122 9.34 15.97 -3.93
CA TYR A 122 9.13 15.70 -5.35
C TYR A 122 9.77 16.79 -6.18
N LYS A 123 10.69 16.42 -7.09
CA LYS A 123 11.48 17.37 -7.92
C LYS A 123 12.10 18.52 -7.11
N GLY A 124 12.61 18.20 -5.90
CA GLY A 124 13.27 19.17 -5.01
C GLY A 124 12.33 20.03 -4.17
N GLU A 125 11.02 19.83 -4.24
CA GLU A 125 10.03 20.60 -3.49
C GLU A 125 9.26 19.72 -2.48
N SER A 126 8.96 20.26 -1.30
CA SER A 126 8.16 19.58 -0.27
C SER A 126 6.69 19.54 -0.66
N TYR A 127 6.10 18.35 -0.64
CA TYR A 127 4.69 18.12 -0.93
C TYR A 127 3.94 17.60 0.30
N LEU A 128 2.65 17.84 0.32
CA LEU A 128 1.69 17.17 1.20
C LEU A 128 0.72 16.36 0.35
N VAL A 129 0.53 15.11 0.75
CA VAL A 129 -0.34 14.15 0.07
C VAL A 129 -1.37 13.65 1.07
N ALA A 130 -2.64 13.66 0.67
CA ALA A 130 -3.68 12.83 1.28
C ALA A 130 -4.32 11.98 0.21
N ALA A 131 -4.52 10.71 0.54
CA ALA A 131 -5.07 9.72 -0.37
C ALA A 131 -5.78 8.61 0.40
N ARG A 132 -6.42 7.70 -0.33
CA ARG A 132 -6.94 6.46 0.21
C ARG A 132 -6.34 5.30 -0.58
N TYR A 133 -5.92 4.27 0.13
CA TYR A 133 -5.67 2.97 -0.48
C TYR A 133 -6.96 2.16 -0.52
N ASP A 134 -7.25 1.56 -1.67
CA ASP A 134 -8.27 0.54 -1.85
C ASP A 134 -7.58 -0.77 -2.23
N ASP A 135 -7.72 -1.79 -1.38
CA ASP A 135 -6.92 -3.00 -1.47
C ASP A 135 -7.77 -4.26 -1.64
N GLU A 136 -7.20 -5.22 -2.36
CA GLU A 136 -7.64 -6.60 -2.38
C GLU A 136 -6.53 -7.51 -1.82
N TYR A 137 -6.92 -8.43 -0.95
CA TYR A 137 -6.03 -9.36 -0.27
C TYR A 137 -6.39 -10.79 -0.61
N VAL A 138 -5.40 -11.68 -0.60
CA VAL A 138 -5.61 -13.12 -0.73
C VAL A 138 -4.62 -13.87 0.16
N LYS A 139 -5.10 -14.95 0.78
CA LYS A 139 -4.29 -15.85 1.57
C LYS A 139 -3.77 -16.96 0.66
N GLN A 140 -2.45 -17.07 0.54
CA GLN A 140 -1.77 -18.11 -0.24
C GLN A 140 -0.74 -18.80 0.65
N ASN A 141 -0.79 -20.14 0.73
CA ASN A 141 0.12 -20.93 1.56
C ASN A 141 0.17 -20.43 3.02
N GLY A 142 -0.98 -20.08 3.58
CA GLY A 142 -1.11 -19.56 4.95
C GLY A 142 -0.67 -18.10 5.15
N GLN A 143 -0.23 -17.39 4.12
CA GLN A 143 0.22 -16.00 4.18
C GLN A 143 -0.70 -15.06 3.41
N TRP A 144 -1.06 -13.94 4.02
CA TRP A 144 -1.79 -12.87 3.35
C TRP A 144 -0.86 -12.04 2.46
N LYS A 145 -1.33 -11.72 1.26
CA LYS A 145 -0.63 -10.93 0.23
C LYS A 145 -1.58 -9.91 -0.37
N PHE A 146 -1.01 -8.81 -0.88
CA PHE A 146 -1.76 -7.92 -1.75
C PHE A 146 -2.03 -8.61 -3.10
N LYS A 147 -3.30 -8.74 -3.45
CA LYS A 147 -3.73 -9.12 -4.80
C LYS A 147 -3.83 -7.89 -5.68
N LYS A 148 -4.34 -6.79 -5.10
CA LYS A 148 -4.38 -5.48 -5.72
C LYS A 148 -4.18 -4.40 -4.67
N MET A 149 -3.48 -3.33 -5.05
CA MET A 149 -3.34 -2.11 -4.27
C MET A 149 -3.68 -0.93 -5.17
N GLY A 150 -4.73 -0.20 -4.84
CA GLY A 150 -5.15 1.02 -5.53
C GLY A 150 -4.86 2.26 -4.71
N LEU A 151 -4.48 3.37 -5.33
CA LEU A 151 -4.33 4.67 -4.69
C LEU A 151 -5.33 5.65 -5.29
N VAL A 152 -6.21 6.17 -4.46
CA VAL A 152 -7.17 7.22 -4.81
C VAL A 152 -6.71 8.54 -4.18
N PRO A 153 -6.09 9.45 -4.95
CA PRO A 153 -5.60 10.71 -4.42
C PRO A 153 -6.74 11.67 -4.10
N HIS A 154 -6.68 12.31 -2.93
CA HIS A 154 -7.55 13.42 -2.54
C HIS A 154 -6.88 14.75 -2.86
N PHE A 155 -5.61 14.89 -2.49
CA PHE A 155 -4.74 15.96 -2.95
C PHE A 155 -3.26 15.54 -2.90
N MET A 156 -2.48 16.14 -3.80
CA MET A 156 -1.02 16.00 -3.92
C MET A 156 -0.46 17.35 -4.33
N VAL A 157 -0.16 18.20 -3.37
CA VAL A 157 0.13 19.63 -3.59
C VAL A 157 1.44 20.04 -2.95
N PRO A 158 2.14 21.04 -3.53
CA PRO A 158 3.26 21.69 -2.86
C PRO A 158 2.84 22.24 -1.49
N LEU A 159 3.66 22.02 -0.47
CA LEU A 159 3.36 22.47 0.90
C LEU A 159 3.07 23.98 0.96
N ARG A 160 3.79 24.79 0.17
CA ARG A 160 3.62 26.26 0.10
C ARG A 160 2.26 26.68 -0.44
N GLU A 161 1.60 25.83 -1.27
CA GLU A 161 0.31 26.14 -1.89
C GLU A 161 -0.87 25.64 -1.08
N GLY A 162 -0.68 24.53 -0.36
CA GLY A 162 -1.75 23.85 0.37
C GLY A 162 -2.83 23.28 -0.56
N TRP A 163 -3.97 22.92 0.01
CA TRP A 163 -5.06 22.20 -0.67
C TRP A 163 -6.35 23.00 -0.81
N ALA A 164 -6.32 24.32 -0.59
CA ALA A 164 -7.50 25.18 -0.66
C ALA A 164 -7.98 25.43 -2.09
N GLN A 165 -7.09 25.25 -3.09
CA GLN A 165 -7.41 25.48 -4.51
C GLN A 165 -8.10 24.25 -5.12
N GLU A 166 -8.82 24.45 -6.25
CA GLU A 166 -9.52 23.36 -6.94
C GLU A 166 -8.58 22.33 -7.58
N ASP A 167 -7.46 22.79 -8.19
CA ASP A 167 -6.44 21.88 -8.74
C ASP A 167 -5.55 21.34 -7.61
N ARG A 168 -5.94 20.17 -7.14
CA ARG A 168 -5.31 19.51 -5.97
C ARG A 168 -4.38 18.36 -6.31
N ILE A 169 -4.21 18.02 -7.59
CA ILE A 169 -3.33 16.91 -8.01
C ILE A 169 -2.20 17.49 -8.86
N LYS A 170 -1.10 17.87 -8.22
CA LYS A 170 0.04 18.53 -8.88
C LYS A 170 1.30 17.66 -8.94
N MET A 171 1.40 16.62 -8.11
CA MET A 171 2.52 15.69 -8.15
C MET A 171 2.31 14.63 -9.23
N GLY A 172 3.34 14.34 -10.04
CA GLY A 172 3.27 13.32 -11.09
C GLY A 172 2.74 13.81 -12.44
N ARG A 173 2.52 15.11 -12.58
CA ARG A 173 2.19 15.78 -13.85
C ARG A 173 3.42 16.39 -14.53
#